data_1a4a8ff7ec45859b85eee4dc70796cda
#
_entry.id   1a4a8ff7ec45859b85eee4dc70796cda
#
_cell.length_a   1.000
_cell.length_b   1.000
_cell.length_c   1.000
_cell.angle_alpha   90.00
_cell.angle_beta   90.00
_cell.angle_gamma   90.00
#
_symmetry.space_group_name_H-M   'P 1'
#
loop_
_entity.id
_entity.type
_entity.pdbx_description
1 polymer ?
#
loop_
_entity_poly.entity_id
_entity_poly.type
_entity_poly.pdbx_seq_one_letter_code
_entity_poly.pdbx_strand_id
1 'polypeptide(L)'
;MGRGGRPCDIIGQTDNLKLFRGHVKVGIIGAGIVGGAIEHWFADAHELFIHDPVRGTTLADVTDHVDMAYIAVPTPMSDDGSCNLSIVESVLDELPDGFTAVIKSTVVPGTTQRYHEEYPNLKIAYSPEFLVERRHLEDFGNQDILVCGTHHGD
;
A
#
# COMPACT_ATOMS: atom_id res chain seq x y z
N MET A 1 -7.15 20.63 -29.46
CA MET A 1 -5.73 20.23 -29.38
C MET A 1 -5.58 19.32 -28.19
N GLY A 2 -5.57 18.01 -28.44
CA GLY A 2 -5.53 16.98 -27.42
C GLY A 2 -4.14 16.88 -26.81
N ARG A 3 -4.04 16.96 -25.50
CA ARG A 3 -2.83 16.58 -24.79
C ARG A 3 -2.89 15.07 -24.56
N GLY A 4 -2.12 14.35 -25.37
CA GLY A 4 -1.92 12.93 -25.22
C GLY A 4 -1.20 12.65 -23.89
N GLY A 5 -1.85 11.87 -23.01
CA GLY A 5 -1.20 11.28 -21.86
C GLY A 5 -0.02 10.42 -22.34
N ARG A 6 1.13 10.52 -21.66
CA ARG A 6 2.28 9.64 -21.91
C ARG A 6 1.91 8.24 -21.45
N PRO A 7 2.32 7.20 -22.19
CA PRO A 7 2.14 5.83 -21.75
C PRO A 7 2.92 5.59 -20.46
N CYS A 8 2.34 4.80 -19.55
CA CYS A 8 3.00 4.29 -18.36
C CYS A 8 4.31 3.60 -18.79
N ASP A 9 5.43 4.06 -18.28
CA ASP A 9 6.71 3.37 -18.50
C ASP A 9 6.68 2.05 -17.73
N ILE A 10 6.59 0.94 -18.46
CA ILE A 10 6.74 -0.39 -17.88
C ILE A 10 8.24 -0.58 -17.61
N ILE A 11 8.62 -0.46 -16.34
CA ILE A 11 9.98 -0.82 -15.92
C ILE A 11 10.06 -2.34 -15.92
N GLY A 12 10.57 -2.88 -17.03
CA GLY A 12 10.82 -4.31 -17.20
C GLY A 12 12.19 -4.71 -16.69
N GLN A 13 12.21 -5.89 -16.10
CA GLN A 13 13.31 -6.81 -15.82
C GLN A 13 13.98 -6.76 -14.45
N THR A 14 13.96 -7.94 -13.86
CA THR A 14 14.42 -8.43 -12.56
C THR A 14 15.88 -8.20 -12.19
N ASP A 15 16.70 -7.59 -13.04
CA ASP A 15 18.10 -7.28 -12.76
C ASP A 15 18.29 -6.04 -11.86
N ASN A 16 17.24 -5.25 -11.64
CA ASN A 16 17.31 -4.03 -10.82
C ASN A 16 17.08 -4.26 -9.32
N LEU A 17 16.70 -5.47 -8.88
CA LEU A 17 16.59 -5.80 -7.45
C LEU A 17 17.95 -5.71 -6.70
N LYS A 18 19.07 -5.66 -7.44
CA LYS A 18 20.41 -5.49 -6.84
C LYS A 18 20.78 -4.05 -6.48
N LEU A 19 19.97 -3.05 -6.81
CA LEU A 19 20.29 -1.63 -6.58
C LEU A 19 19.94 -1.13 -5.17
N PHE A 20 19.03 -1.78 -4.46
CA PHE A 20 18.72 -1.44 -3.07
C PHE A 20 19.46 -2.36 -2.09
N ARG A 21 20.78 -2.16 -1.95
CA ARG A 21 21.59 -2.79 -0.91
C ARG A 21 21.48 -2.00 0.41
N GLY A 22 20.28 -1.72 0.89
CA GLY A 22 20.06 -1.10 2.19
C GLY A 22 18.87 -1.75 2.88
N HIS A 23 19.00 -2.07 4.16
CA HIS A 23 17.83 -2.34 4.99
C HIS A 23 17.01 -1.06 5.01
N VAL A 24 15.79 -1.13 4.47
CA VAL A 24 14.81 -0.04 4.51
C VAL A 24 13.84 -0.36 5.63
N LYS A 25 13.42 0.66 6.35
CA LYS A 25 12.32 0.54 7.30
C LYS A 25 11.00 0.59 6.54
N VAL A 26 10.14 -0.38 6.75
CA VAL A 26 8.86 -0.51 6.05
C VAL A 26 7.72 -0.63 7.04
N GLY A 27 6.73 0.24 6.91
CA GLY A 27 5.49 0.16 7.66
C GLY A 27 4.47 -0.76 6.98
N ILE A 28 3.71 -1.50 7.79
CA ILE A 28 2.57 -2.31 7.35
C ILE A 28 1.40 -2.03 8.28
N ILE A 29 0.28 -1.58 7.73
CA ILE A 29 -0.95 -1.30 8.45
C ILE A 29 -2.02 -2.29 7.96
N GLY A 30 -2.39 -3.24 8.84
CA GLY A 30 -3.19 -4.40 8.51
C GLY A 30 -2.33 -5.61 8.15
N ALA A 31 -2.32 -6.65 9.00
CA ALA A 31 -1.53 -7.87 8.84
C ALA A 31 -2.41 -9.08 8.46
N GLY A 32 -3.43 -8.85 7.65
CA GLY A 32 -4.25 -9.88 7.03
C GLY A 32 -3.51 -10.63 5.92
N ILE A 33 -4.24 -11.13 4.92
CA ILE A 33 -3.66 -11.91 3.80
C ILE A 33 -2.60 -11.11 3.05
N VAL A 34 -2.91 -9.90 2.63
CA VAL A 34 -2.00 -9.05 1.83
C VAL A 34 -0.86 -8.53 2.69
N GLY A 35 -1.14 -7.93 3.85
CA GLY A 35 -0.11 -7.43 4.75
C GLY A 35 0.79 -8.54 5.28
N GLY A 36 0.24 -9.72 5.57
CA GLY A 36 1.00 -10.91 5.95
C GLY A 36 1.92 -11.42 4.84
N ALA A 37 1.52 -11.31 3.58
CA ALA A 37 2.39 -11.64 2.45
C ALA A 37 3.56 -10.66 2.33
N ILE A 38 3.31 -9.36 2.49
CA ILE A 38 4.37 -8.33 2.53
C ILE A 38 5.34 -8.62 3.68
N GLU A 39 4.81 -8.86 4.89
CA GLU A 39 5.62 -9.22 6.06
C GLU A 39 6.52 -10.43 5.76
N HIS A 40 5.94 -11.50 5.25
CA HIS A 40 6.66 -12.74 4.96
C HIS A 40 7.85 -12.54 4.01
N TRP A 41 7.65 -11.80 2.92
CA TRP A 41 8.66 -11.64 1.90
C TRP A 41 9.67 -10.52 2.19
N PHE A 42 9.32 -9.57 3.03
CA PHE A 42 10.17 -8.43 3.34
C PHE A 42 11.00 -8.62 4.62
N ALA A 43 10.61 -9.55 5.50
CA ALA A 43 11.23 -9.73 6.81
C ALA A 43 12.74 -10.03 6.76
N ASP A 44 13.21 -10.76 5.75
CA ASP A 44 14.64 -11.08 5.62
C ASP A 44 15.49 -9.93 5.04
N ALA A 45 14.86 -8.95 4.42
CA ALA A 45 15.55 -7.87 3.70
C ALA A 45 15.38 -6.49 4.35
N HIS A 46 14.33 -6.30 5.14
CA HIS A 46 13.91 -5.01 5.67
C HIS A 46 13.56 -5.06 7.14
N GLU A 47 13.62 -3.91 7.81
CA GLU A 47 13.11 -3.72 9.17
C GLU A 47 11.62 -3.38 9.09
N LEU A 48 10.75 -4.21 9.70
CA LEU A 48 9.31 -4.08 9.57
C LEU A 48 8.68 -3.52 10.85
N PHE A 49 7.78 -2.56 10.67
CA PHE A 49 6.93 -1.97 11.71
C PHE A 49 5.47 -2.24 11.35
N ILE A 50 4.76 -2.96 12.22
CA ILE A 50 3.46 -3.52 11.86
C ILE A 50 2.40 -3.06 12.85
N HIS A 51 1.34 -2.46 12.32
CA HIS A 51 0.11 -2.21 13.06
C HIS A 51 -1.00 -3.16 12.61
N ASP A 52 -1.55 -3.89 13.56
CA ASP A 52 -2.77 -4.68 13.40
C ASP A 52 -3.48 -4.78 14.76
N PRO A 53 -4.77 -4.38 14.86
CA PRO A 53 -5.52 -4.45 16.11
C PRO A 53 -5.56 -5.86 16.74
N VAL A 54 -5.55 -6.92 15.91
CA VAL A 54 -5.55 -8.31 16.40
C VAL A 54 -4.23 -8.66 17.09
N ARG A 55 -3.14 -8.00 16.70
CA ARG A 55 -1.81 -8.16 17.32
C ARG A 55 -1.62 -7.24 18.54
N GLY A 56 -2.59 -6.37 18.84
CA GLY A 56 -2.54 -5.42 19.96
C GLY A 56 -1.54 -4.28 19.76
N THR A 57 -1.11 -4.01 18.54
CA THR A 57 -0.25 -2.88 18.19
C THR A 57 -1.06 -1.64 17.84
N THR A 58 -0.44 -0.47 17.92
CA THR A 58 -1.04 0.83 17.61
C THR A 58 -0.48 1.40 16.30
N LEU A 59 -1.12 2.42 15.75
CA LEU A 59 -0.62 3.10 14.56
C LEU A 59 0.72 3.81 14.83
N ALA A 60 0.92 4.31 16.06
CA ALA A 60 2.18 4.92 16.50
C ALA A 60 3.37 3.94 16.43
N ASP A 61 3.13 2.63 16.64
CA ASP A 61 4.18 1.61 16.47
C ASP A 61 4.72 1.54 15.03
N VAL A 62 4.04 2.17 14.08
CA VAL A 62 4.48 2.32 12.70
C VAL A 62 4.95 3.75 12.45
N THR A 63 4.11 4.75 12.68
CA THR A 63 4.37 6.14 12.28
C THR A 63 5.54 6.79 13.01
N ASP A 64 5.89 6.32 14.22
CA ASP A 64 7.06 6.83 14.96
C ASP A 64 8.40 6.31 14.41
N HIS A 65 8.37 5.34 13.48
CA HIS A 65 9.56 4.65 13.01
C HIS A 65 9.82 4.76 11.51
N VAL A 66 8.76 5.07 10.73
CA VAL A 66 8.84 5.11 9.27
C VAL A 66 8.06 6.31 8.70
N ASP A 67 8.46 6.75 7.52
CA ASP A 67 7.78 7.81 6.76
C ASP A 67 6.86 7.24 5.67
N MET A 68 6.78 5.90 5.55
CA MET A 68 5.99 5.21 4.54
C MET A 68 5.45 3.88 5.06
N ALA A 69 4.17 3.59 4.76
CA ALA A 69 3.58 2.29 5.05
C ALA A 69 2.67 1.79 3.92
N TYR A 70 2.61 0.46 3.80
CA TYR A 70 1.56 -0.21 3.04
C TYR A 70 0.29 -0.31 3.89
N ILE A 71 -0.84 0.16 3.34
CA ILE A 71 -2.15 0.06 3.96
C ILE A 71 -2.88 -1.14 3.34
N ALA A 72 -3.00 -2.23 4.11
CA ALA A 72 -3.59 -3.50 3.69
C ALA A 72 -4.74 -3.91 4.63
N VAL A 73 -5.59 -2.94 4.98
CA VAL A 73 -6.75 -3.12 5.85
C VAL A 73 -7.97 -3.64 5.07
N PRO A 74 -8.95 -4.27 5.73
CA PRO A 74 -10.17 -4.73 5.08
C PRO A 74 -11.00 -3.60 4.49
N THR A 75 -11.59 -3.86 3.31
CA THR A 75 -12.58 -2.99 2.66
C THR A 75 -13.84 -3.83 2.35
N PRO A 76 -14.64 -4.14 3.38
CA PRO A 76 -15.79 -5.02 3.22
C PRO A 76 -16.88 -4.38 2.34
N MET A 77 -17.75 -5.22 1.79
CA MET A 77 -18.93 -4.75 1.10
C MET A 77 -19.96 -4.25 2.11
N SER A 78 -20.52 -3.08 1.86
CA SER A 78 -21.65 -2.52 2.61
C SER A 78 -22.95 -3.20 2.23
N ASP A 79 -24.04 -2.98 3.00
CA ASP A 79 -25.35 -3.57 2.75
C ASP A 79 -25.97 -3.18 1.40
N ASP A 80 -25.61 -2.04 0.86
CA ASP A 80 -26.01 -1.53 -0.46
C ASP A 80 -25.14 -2.05 -1.62
N GLY A 81 -24.13 -2.89 -1.33
CA GLY A 81 -23.21 -3.44 -2.29
C GLY A 81 -21.99 -2.54 -2.60
N SER A 82 -21.88 -1.37 -1.97
CA SER A 82 -20.72 -0.49 -2.13
C SER A 82 -19.50 -1.01 -1.38
N CYS A 83 -18.31 -0.57 -1.79
CA CYS A 83 -17.07 -0.81 -1.07
C CYS A 83 -16.98 0.11 0.15
N ASN A 84 -16.90 -0.46 1.35
CA ASN A 84 -16.74 0.30 2.58
C ASN A 84 -15.28 0.67 2.79
N LEU A 85 -14.97 1.95 2.68
CA LEU A 85 -13.62 2.49 2.80
C LEU A 85 -13.32 3.10 4.17
N SER A 86 -14.26 3.04 5.11
CA SER A 86 -14.15 3.71 6.42
C SER A 86 -12.91 3.33 7.22
N ILE A 87 -12.42 2.07 7.09
CA ILE A 87 -11.21 1.62 7.78
C ILE A 87 -9.97 2.26 7.13
N VAL A 88 -9.92 2.35 5.81
CA VAL A 88 -8.83 3.05 5.10
C VAL A 88 -8.82 4.52 5.50
N GLU A 89 -9.98 5.17 5.48
CA GLU A 89 -10.16 6.58 5.84
C GLU A 89 -9.74 6.85 7.29
N SER A 90 -10.13 5.98 8.24
CA SER A 90 -9.70 6.13 9.63
C SER A 90 -8.19 6.02 9.81
N VAL A 91 -7.52 5.20 9.00
CA VAL A 91 -6.05 5.13 9.01
C VAL A 91 -5.46 6.43 8.45
N LEU A 92 -5.97 6.93 7.30
CA LEU A 92 -5.47 8.16 6.69
C LEU A 92 -5.64 9.38 7.61
N ASP A 93 -6.75 9.45 8.36
CA ASP A 93 -7.05 10.53 9.31
C ASP A 93 -6.01 10.64 10.45
N GLU A 94 -5.35 9.54 10.80
CA GLU A 94 -4.39 9.45 11.90
C GLU A 94 -2.93 9.54 11.44
N LEU A 95 -2.65 9.54 10.12
CA LEU A 95 -1.28 9.63 9.61
C LEU A 95 -0.73 11.05 9.75
N PRO A 96 0.57 11.20 10.09
CA PRO A 96 1.19 12.51 10.20
C PRO A 96 1.40 13.17 8.84
N ASP A 97 1.45 14.50 8.81
CA ASP A 97 1.74 15.29 7.60
C ASP A 97 3.03 14.84 6.92
N GLY A 98 3.01 14.74 5.62
CA GLY A 98 4.13 14.30 4.79
C GLY A 98 4.31 12.80 4.69
N PHE A 99 3.51 11.99 5.42
CA PHE A 99 3.60 10.54 5.38
C PHE A 99 3.21 9.97 4.01
N THR A 100 3.89 8.90 3.61
CA THR A 100 3.60 8.20 2.35
C THR A 100 2.71 6.97 2.61
N ALA A 101 1.48 7.01 2.15
CA ALA A 101 0.51 5.94 2.26
C ALA A 101 0.40 5.17 0.94
N VAL A 102 0.84 3.92 0.91
CA VAL A 102 0.71 3.03 -0.25
C VAL A 102 -0.48 2.11 -0.03
N ILE A 103 -1.62 2.41 -0.64
CA ILE A 103 -2.85 1.65 -0.48
C ILE A 103 -2.74 0.34 -1.27
N LYS A 104 -2.80 -0.78 -0.54
CA LYS A 104 -2.86 -2.16 -1.07
C LYS A 104 -4.27 -2.72 -0.96
N SER A 105 -5.11 -2.15 -0.08
CA SER A 105 -6.52 -2.53 0.05
C SER A 105 -7.26 -2.36 -1.27
N THR A 106 -8.22 -3.24 -1.55
CA THR A 106 -9.07 -3.11 -2.73
C THR A 106 -9.95 -1.87 -2.61
N VAL A 107 -9.84 -0.97 -3.57
CA VAL A 107 -10.63 0.26 -3.62
C VAL A 107 -11.25 0.47 -5.00
N VAL A 108 -12.34 1.24 -5.07
CA VAL A 108 -13.00 1.53 -6.35
C VAL A 108 -12.20 2.54 -7.18
N PRO A 109 -12.32 2.53 -8.51
CA PRO A 109 -11.68 3.51 -9.37
C PRO A 109 -12.05 4.95 -8.97
N GLY A 110 -11.05 5.85 -8.96
CA GLY A 110 -11.21 7.24 -8.53
C GLY A 110 -10.94 7.50 -7.05
N THR A 111 -10.84 6.44 -6.21
CA THR A 111 -10.58 6.60 -4.76
C THR A 111 -9.26 7.32 -4.49
N THR A 112 -8.19 6.96 -5.19
CA THR A 112 -6.88 7.57 -4.98
C THR A 112 -6.90 9.07 -5.33
N GLN A 113 -7.59 9.46 -6.41
CA GLN A 113 -7.74 10.87 -6.75
C GLN A 113 -8.53 11.62 -5.67
N ARG A 114 -9.65 11.04 -5.20
CA ARG A 114 -10.44 11.62 -4.11
C ARG A 114 -9.60 11.81 -2.85
N TYR A 115 -8.86 10.80 -2.43
CA TYR A 115 -8.00 10.88 -1.24
C TYR A 115 -6.88 11.91 -1.40
N HIS A 116 -6.34 12.08 -2.60
CA HIS A 116 -5.34 13.12 -2.84
C HIS A 116 -5.92 14.54 -2.66
N GLU A 117 -7.19 14.74 -3.00
CA GLU A 117 -7.89 16.00 -2.78
C GLU A 117 -8.30 16.21 -1.30
N GLU A 118 -8.70 15.13 -0.61
CA GLU A 118 -9.15 15.15 0.79
C GLU A 118 -7.98 15.19 1.79
N TYR A 119 -6.84 14.59 1.45
CA TYR A 119 -5.64 14.51 2.29
C TYR A 119 -4.41 15.16 1.63
N PRO A 120 -4.44 16.49 1.38
CA PRO A 120 -3.39 17.18 0.62
C PRO A 120 -2.01 17.18 1.31
N ASN A 121 -1.97 16.85 2.60
CA ASN A 121 -0.74 16.75 3.38
C ASN A 121 -0.11 15.35 3.34
N LEU A 122 -0.79 14.36 2.75
CA LEU A 122 -0.26 13.01 2.59
C LEU A 122 0.21 12.75 1.17
N LYS A 123 1.19 11.87 1.03
CA LYS A 123 1.59 11.31 -0.26
C LYS A 123 0.89 9.99 -0.45
N ILE A 124 -0.06 9.92 -1.38
CA ILE A 124 -0.90 8.74 -1.55
C ILE A 124 -0.58 8.06 -2.87
N ALA A 125 -0.25 6.76 -2.78
CA ALA A 125 -0.08 5.88 -3.91
C ALA A 125 -1.05 4.69 -3.82
N TYR A 126 -1.40 4.12 -4.94
CA TYR A 126 -2.17 2.88 -5.03
C TYR A 126 -1.34 1.80 -5.70
N SER A 127 -1.19 0.67 -5.04
CA SER A 127 -0.52 -0.50 -5.57
C SER A 127 -1.43 -1.73 -5.43
N PRO A 128 -2.28 -2.01 -6.44
CA PRO A 128 -3.22 -3.11 -6.39
C PRO A 128 -2.53 -4.45 -6.14
N GLU A 129 -3.30 -5.38 -5.57
CA GLU A 129 -2.85 -6.73 -5.30
C GLU A 129 -3.63 -7.75 -6.14
N PHE A 130 -2.94 -8.77 -6.64
CA PHE A 130 -3.50 -9.78 -7.53
C PHE A 130 -3.41 -11.19 -6.95
N LEU A 131 -3.30 -11.32 -5.63
CA LEU A 131 -3.13 -12.60 -4.92
C LEU A 131 -4.40 -13.44 -4.95
N VAL A 132 -4.22 -14.75 -5.07
CA VAL A 132 -5.27 -15.73 -4.74
C VAL A 132 -5.11 -16.11 -3.27
N GLU A 133 -6.15 -15.91 -2.47
CA GLU A 133 -6.15 -16.06 -1.01
C GLU A 133 -5.41 -17.32 -0.52
N ARG A 134 -5.75 -18.49 -1.09
CA ARG A 134 -5.15 -19.79 -0.72
C ARG A 134 -3.69 -19.97 -1.12
N ARG A 135 -3.12 -19.09 -1.96
CA ARG A 135 -1.74 -19.14 -2.46
C ARG A 135 -1.05 -17.79 -2.33
N HIS A 136 -1.54 -16.93 -1.47
CA HIS A 136 -1.09 -15.54 -1.36
C HIS A 136 0.42 -15.37 -1.19
N LEU A 137 1.07 -16.23 -0.42
CA LEU A 137 2.52 -16.17 -0.23
C LEU A 137 3.27 -16.52 -1.52
N GLU A 138 2.86 -17.60 -2.20
CA GLU A 138 3.46 -18.03 -3.46
C GLU A 138 3.23 -16.99 -4.56
N ASP A 139 1.99 -16.53 -4.69
CA ASP A 139 1.60 -15.55 -5.71
C ASP A 139 2.35 -14.22 -5.50
N PHE A 140 2.54 -13.77 -4.25
CA PHE A 140 3.30 -12.55 -3.96
C PHE A 140 4.77 -12.67 -4.37
N GLY A 141 5.41 -13.79 -4.04
CA GLY A 141 6.84 -14.02 -4.38
C GLY A 141 7.11 -14.24 -5.87
N ASN A 142 6.09 -14.64 -6.63
CA ASN A 142 6.19 -14.91 -8.07
C ASN A 142 5.59 -13.79 -8.93
N GLN A 143 5.36 -12.62 -8.37
CA GLN A 143 4.85 -11.48 -9.14
C GLN A 143 5.89 -10.98 -10.16
N ASP A 144 5.54 -11.04 -11.44
CA ASP A 144 6.35 -10.49 -12.53
C ASP A 144 6.07 -8.99 -12.78
N ILE A 145 4.94 -8.47 -12.26
CA ILE A 145 4.47 -7.11 -12.53
C ILE A 145 4.05 -6.46 -11.21
N LEU A 146 4.66 -5.32 -10.91
CA LEU A 146 4.21 -4.41 -9.86
C LEU A 146 3.56 -3.18 -10.50
N VAL A 147 2.31 -2.91 -10.14
CA VAL A 147 1.60 -1.69 -10.56
C VAL A 147 1.59 -0.70 -9.41
N CYS A 148 1.99 0.52 -9.68
CA CYS A 148 1.87 1.61 -8.71
C CYS A 148 1.33 2.85 -9.43
N GLY A 149 0.24 3.40 -8.91
CA GLY A 149 -0.35 4.65 -9.39
C GLY A 149 -0.21 5.74 -8.34
N THR A 150 0.30 6.90 -8.76
CA THR A 150 0.35 8.11 -7.93
C THR A 150 -0.35 9.24 -8.64
N HIS A 151 -0.69 10.32 -7.93
CA HIS A 151 -1.09 11.57 -8.55
C HIS A 151 0.15 12.34 -9.01
N HIS A 152 0.01 13.17 -10.06
CA HIS A 152 1.10 13.79 -10.80
C HIS A 152 2.11 14.55 -9.94
N GLY A 153 3.39 14.21 -10.06
CA GLY A 153 4.52 15.01 -9.64
C GLY A 153 5.18 14.61 -8.32
N ASP A 154 4.77 13.47 -7.77
CA ASP A 154 5.37 12.89 -6.55
C ASP A 154 6.41 11.83 -6.87
#